data_784be0761277fa0c0e9486de222230a5
#
_entry.id   784be0761277fa0c0e9486de222230a5
#
_cell.length_a   1.000
_cell.length_b   1.000
_cell.length_c   1.000
_cell.angle_alpha   90.00
_cell.angle_beta   90.00
_cell.angle_gamma   90.00
#
_symmetry.space_group_name_H-M   'P 1'
#
loop_
_entity.id
_entity.type
_entity.pdbx_description
1 polymer ?
#
loop_
_entity_poly.entity_id
_entity_poly.type
_entity_poly.pdbx_seq_one_letter_code
_entity_poly.pdbx_strand_id
1 'polypeptide(L)'
;AWVSYVLVLLYACSGLTKAIMAATMGVDTWAAWQPWGQISVEDLSDGTLATVLGVLGFVVLFAAIGHLVVMLTRAAALVVLTATAPIAAAGMVSEVGQSWFWKSVRWTHAAAFTPPLMALVIGTGTQLTTAVVTQDDASLSSAIGTAVPGVMLLLVSTFAPLALFKLLAFVDPGTSSGAAM
;
A
#
# COMPACT_ATOMS: atom_id res chain seq x y z
N ALA A 1 4.74 27.87 4.03
CA ALA A 1 5.85 26.90 3.98
C ALA A 1 5.38 25.46 4.18
N TRP A 2 4.66 25.12 5.29
CA TRP A 2 4.27 23.71 5.56
C TRP A 2 3.33 23.12 4.50
N VAL A 3 2.27 23.81 4.14
CA VAL A 3 1.31 23.36 3.12
C VAL A 3 2.02 23.10 1.79
N SER A 4 2.91 24.01 1.37
CA SER A 4 3.69 23.86 0.15
C SER A 4 4.59 22.61 0.22
N TYR A 5 5.22 22.37 1.37
CA TYR A 5 6.03 21.17 1.61
C TYR A 5 5.22 19.89 1.47
N VAL A 6 4.04 19.82 2.13
CA VAL A 6 3.16 18.65 2.07
C VAL A 6 2.69 18.41 0.63
N LEU A 7 2.34 19.46 -0.12
CA LEU A 7 1.94 19.34 -1.53
C LEU A 7 3.08 18.78 -2.40
N VAL A 8 4.31 19.28 -2.24
CA VAL A 8 5.48 18.78 -2.96
C VAL A 8 5.74 17.31 -2.61
N LEU A 9 5.67 16.95 -1.33
CA LEU A 9 5.83 15.57 -0.86
C LEU A 9 4.78 14.64 -1.48
N LEU A 10 3.50 15.04 -1.46
CA LEU A 10 2.42 14.25 -2.05
C LEU A 10 2.57 14.11 -3.57
N TYR A 11 3.00 15.17 -4.25
CA TYR A 11 3.26 15.12 -5.68
C TYR A 11 4.41 14.17 -6.01
N ALA A 12 5.51 14.25 -5.26
CA ALA A 12 6.65 13.35 -5.41
C ALA A 12 6.26 11.88 -5.14
N CYS A 13 5.50 11.62 -4.06
CA CYS A 13 4.99 10.27 -3.75
C CYS A 13 4.02 9.76 -4.83
N SER A 14 3.19 10.63 -5.41
CA SER A 14 2.31 10.27 -6.53
C SER A 14 3.12 9.90 -7.78
N GLY A 15 4.15 10.67 -8.11
CA GLY A 15 5.08 10.38 -9.20
C GLY A 15 5.80 9.05 -8.99
N LEU A 16 6.30 8.81 -7.78
CA LEU A 16 6.96 7.56 -7.42
C LEU A 16 6.00 6.36 -7.52
N THR A 17 4.75 6.51 -7.07
CA THR A 17 3.71 5.48 -7.21
C THR A 17 3.51 5.11 -8.68
N LYS A 18 3.31 6.11 -9.55
CA LYS A 18 3.16 5.89 -10.98
C LYS A 18 4.38 5.20 -11.61
N ALA A 19 5.59 5.62 -11.25
CA ALA A 19 6.82 5.01 -11.73
C ALA A 19 6.94 3.54 -11.32
N ILE A 20 6.61 3.21 -10.06
CA ILE A 20 6.61 1.84 -9.57
C ILE A 20 5.56 1.01 -10.33
N MET A 21 4.33 1.52 -10.48
CA MET A 21 3.26 0.83 -11.20
C MET A 21 3.63 0.59 -12.67
N ALA A 22 4.20 1.59 -13.35
CA ALA A 22 4.66 1.44 -14.72
C ALA A 22 5.78 0.39 -14.84
N ALA A 23 6.73 0.39 -13.90
CA ALA A 23 7.85 -0.55 -13.92
C ALA A 23 7.46 -1.99 -13.57
N THR A 24 6.47 -2.18 -12.69
CA THR A 24 6.12 -3.50 -12.15
C THR A 24 4.85 -4.11 -12.76
N MET A 25 3.88 -3.28 -13.14
CA MET A 25 2.57 -3.73 -13.63
C MET A 25 2.28 -3.27 -15.08
N GLY A 26 3.17 -2.45 -15.67
CA GLY A 26 2.98 -1.90 -17.02
C GLY A 26 1.84 -0.88 -17.13
N VAL A 27 1.32 -0.37 -16.01
CA VAL A 27 0.23 0.61 -15.97
C VAL A 27 0.64 1.81 -15.13
N ASP A 28 0.08 2.98 -15.42
CA ASP A 28 0.38 4.24 -14.72
C ASP A 28 -0.71 4.68 -13.73
N THR A 29 -1.86 4.00 -13.75
CA THR A 29 -3.00 4.29 -12.88
C THR A 29 -3.65 3.02 -12.36
N TRP A 30 -4.21 3.09 -11.14
CA TRP A 30 -4.96 1.98 -10.55
C TRP A 30 -6.20 1.59 -11.37
N ALA A 31 -6.81 2.53 -12.08
CA ALA A 31 -7.97 2.27 -12.93
C ALA A 31 -7.62 1.45 -14.18
N ALA A 32 -6.37 1.52 -14.64
CA ALA A 32 -5.89 0.75 -15.79
C ALA A 32 -5.44 -0.66 -15.40
N TRP A 33 -5.22 -0.92 -14.11
CA TRP A 33 -4.81 -2.23 -13.62
C TRP A 33 -5.99 -3.21 -13.58
N GLN A 34 -5.90 -4.28 -14.37
CA GLN A 34 -6.92 -5.33 -14.47
C GLN A 34 -6.26 -6.68 -14.14
N PRO A 35 -6.23 -7.08 -12.87
CA PRO A 35 -5.58 -8.32 -12.44
C PRO A 35 -6.22 -9.59 -13.04
N TRP A 36 -7.48 -9.47 -13.53
CA TRP A 36 -8.27 -10.57 -14.09
C TRP A 36 -8.40 -10.53 -15.60
N GLY A 37 -7.76 -9.59 -16.28
CA GLY A 37 -7.91 -9.37 -17.73
C GLY A 37 -7.44 -10.55 -18.61
N GLN A 38 -6.76 -11.52 -18.03
CA GLN A 38 -6.26 -12.73 -18.71
C GLN A 38 -7.13 -13.98 -18.48
N ILE A 39 -8.14 -13.91 -17.60
CA ILE A 39 -9.04 -15.03 -17.36
C ILE A 39 -10.06 -15.09 -18.50
N SER A 40 -10.03 -16.17 -19.27
CA SER A 40 -10.98 -16.40 -20.35
C SER A 40 -12.29 -17.01 -19.82
N VAL A 41 -13.37 -16.86 -20.60
CA VAL A 41 -14.65 -17.52 -20.27
C VAL A 41 -14.52 -19.05 -20.33
N GLU A 42 -13.58 -19.56 -21.13
CA GLU A 42 -13.27 -20.99 -21.24
C GLU A 42 -12.66 -21.52 -19.93
N ASP A 43 -11.79 -20.75 -19.27
CA ASP A 43 -11.22 -21.11 -17.97
C ASP A 43 -12.31 -21.24 -16.88
N LEU A 44 -13.40 -20.51 -17.00
CA LEU A 44 -14.54 -20.59 -16.07
C LEU A 44 -15.47 -21.79 -16.36
N SER A 45 -15.29 -22.49 -17.47
CA SER A 45 -16.08 -23.71 -17.80
C SER A 45 -15.62 -24.94 -17.02
N ASP A 46 -14.36 -24.96 -16.52
CA ASP A 46 -13.87 -25.98 -15.60
C ASP A 46 -14.39 -25.69 -14.20
N GLY A 47 -15.26 -26.57 -13.69
CA GLY A 47 -15.89 -26.41 -12.37
C GLY A 47 -14.88 -26.35 -11.22
N THR A 48 -13.74 -27.03 -11.33
CA THR A 48 -12.66 -27.01 -10.32
C THR A 48 -11.94 -25.67 -10.33
N LEU A 49 -11.54 -25.21 -11.51
CA LEU A 49 -10.86 -23.93 -11.68
C LEU A 49 -11.78 -22.77 -11.28
N ALA A 50 -13.06 -22.79 -11.71
CA ALA A 50 -14.07 -21.80 -11.33
C ALA A 50 -14.26 -21.72 -9.81
N THR A 51 -14.26 -22.86 -9.11
CA THR A 51 -14.38 -22.89 -7.65
C THR A 51 -13.17 -22.26 -6.98
N VAL A 52 -11.95 -22.61 -7.40
CA VAL A 52 -10.71 -22.04 -6.87
C VAL A 52 -10.67 -20.52 -7.12
N LEU A 53 -10.94 -20.07 -8.34
CA LEU A 53 -11.00 -18.65 -8.69
C LEU A 53 -12.06 -17.90 -7.91
N GLY A 54 -13.22 -18.53 -7.66
CA GLY A 54 -14.29 -17.98 -6.84
C GLY A 54 -13.86 -17.73 -5.38
N VAL A 55 -13.18 -18.71 -4.76
CA VAL A 55 -12.63 -18.58 -3.40
C VAL A 55 -11.56 -17.49 -3.35
N LEU A 56 -10.63 -17.50 -4.31
CA LEU A 56 -9.59 -16.48 -4.39
C LEU A 56 -10.17 -15.08 -4.64
N GLY A 57 -11.18 -14.97 -5.51
CA GLY A 57 -11.90 -13.71 -5.76
C GLY A 57 -12.59 -13.16 -4.51
N PHE A 58 -13.15 -14.05 -3.67
CA PHE A 58 -13.73 -13.65 -2.40
C PHE A 58 -12.66 -13.08 -1.45
N VAL A 59 -11.49 -13.71 -1.37
CA VAL A 59 -10.36 -13.19 -0.56
C VAL A 59 -9.87 -11.84 -1.09
N VAL A 60 -9.78 -11.68 -2.42
CA VAL A 60 -9.41 -10.41 -3.05
C VAL A 60 -10.43 -9.30 -2.76
N LEU A 61 -11.72 -9.63 -2.68
CA LEU A 61 -12.76 -8.68 -2.29
C LEU A 61 -12.49 -8.10 -0.89
N PHE A 62 -12.13 -8.93 0.09
CA PHE A 62 -11.75 -8.45 1.43
C PHE A 62 -10.47 -7.61 1.39
N ALA A 63 -9.48 -8.01 0.62
CA ALA A 63 -8.28 -7.21 0.42
C ALA A 63 -8.60 -5.84 -0.18
N ALA A 64 -9.49 -5.77 -1.19
CA ALA A 64 -9.93 -4.53 -1.81
C ALA A 64 -10.65 -3.60 -0.83
N ILE A 65 -11.53 -4.15 0.01
CA ILE A 65 -12.20 -3.39 1.08
C ILE A 65 -11.16 -2.86 2.07
N GLY A 66 -10.20 -3.69 2.47
CA GLY A 66 -9.11 -3.28 3.35
C GLY A 66 -8.28 -2.14 2.77
N HIS A 67 -7.92 -2.22 1.49
CA HIS A 67 -7.23 -1.15 0.78
C HIS A 67 -8.04 0.14 0.71
N LEU A 68 -9.34 0.05 0.45
CA LEU A 68 -10.24 1.20 0.46
C LEU A 68 -10.26 1.89 1.82
N VAL A 69 -10.41 1.12 2.91
CA VAL A 69 -10.40 1.66 4.28
C VAL A 69 -9.07 2.35 4.58
N VAL A 70 -7.94 1.72 4.23
CA VAL A 70 -6.62 2.31 4.42
C VAL A 70 -6.47 3.63 3.66
N MET A 71 -6.92 3.69 2.40
CA MET A 71 -6.83 4.90 1.58
C MET A 71 -7.73 6.03 2.11
N LEU A 72 -8.95 5.71 2.58
CA LEU A 72 -9.85 6.69 3.21
C LEU A 72 -9.26 7.23 4.53
N THR A 73 -8.76 6.33 5.39
CA THR A 73 -8.12 6.72 6.65
C THR A 73 -6.89 7.59 6.41
N ARG A 74 -6.08 7.24 5.41
CA ARG A 74 -4.93 8.05 4.97
C ARG A 74 -5.36 9.45 4.54
N ALA A 75 -6.39 9.55 3.70
CA ALA A 75 -6.89 10.83 3.21
C ALA A 75 -7.38 11.71 4.38
N ALA A 76 -8.17 11.15 5.30
CA ALA A 76 -8.64 11.82 6.49
C ALA A 76 -7.45 12.28 7.38
N ALA A 77 -6.47 11.41 7.60
CA ALA A 77 -5.28 11.72 8.39
C ALA A 77 -4.48 12.90 7.79
N LEU A 78 -4.29 12.93 6.46
CA LEU A 78 -3.58 14.03 5.79
C LEU A 78 -4.31 15.35 5.93
N VAL A 79 -5.66 15.36 5.83
CA VAL A 79 -6.47 16.57 6.04
C VAL A 79 -6.29 17.08 7.46
N VAL A 80 -6.44 16.21 8.46
CA VAL A 80 -6.30 16.60 9.88
C VAL A 80 -4.88 17.09 10.17
N LEU A 81 -3.84 16.36 9.75
CA LEU A 81 -2.44 16.72 9.98
C LEU A 81 -2.07 18.04 9.30
N THR A 82 -2.60 18.31 8.11
CA THR A 82 -2.36 19.56 7.41
C THR A 82 -3.07 20.72 8.10
N ALA A 83 -4.31 20.53 8.55
CA ALA A 83 -5.10 21.55 9.25
C ALA A 83 -4.52 21.89 10.64
N THR A 84 -4.00 20.88 11.36
CA THR A 84 -3.42 21.07 12.71
C THR A 84 -1.95 21.49 12.68
N ALA A 85 -1.28 21.47 11.54
CA ALA A 85 0.14 21.79 11.41
C ALA A 85 0.53 23.19 11.94
N PRO A 86 -0.25 24.28 11.73
CA PRO A 86 0.07 25.59 12.30
C PRO A 86 0.08 25.57 13.84
N ILE A 87 -0.86 24.82 14.45
CA ILE A 87 -0.97 24.67 15.91
C ILE A 87 0.23 23.90 16.44
N ALA A 88 0.58 22.78 15.75
CA ALA A 88 1.76 22.00 16.10
C ALA A 88 3.05 22.82 16.00
N ALA A 89 3.18 23.66 14.96
CA ALA A 89 4.33 24.54 14.78
C ALA A 89 4.43 25.62 15.86
N ALA A 90 3.29 26.21 16.29
CA ALA A 90 3.26 27.15 17.39
C ALA A 90 3.68 26.51 18.74
N GLY A 91 3.39 25.21 18.91
CA GLY A 91 3.78 24.45 20.08
C GLY A 91 5.30 24.20 20.23
N MET A 92 6.10 24.43 19.18
CA MET A 92 7.57 24.18 19.20
C MET A 92 8.33 24.99 20.26
N VAL A 93 7.69 25.98 20.86
CA VAL A 93 8.26 26.80 21.95
C VAL A 93 8.40 25.99 23.26
N SER A 94 7.65 24.89 23.41
CA SER A 94 7.67 24.01 24.58
C SER A 94 8.18 22.60 24.23
N GLU A 95 8.83 21.93 25.18
CA GLU A 95 9.33 20.55 24.97
C GLU A 95 8.21 19.58 24.57
N VAL A 96 7.05 19.69 25.21
CA VAL A 96 5.87 18.88 24.91
C VAL A 96 5.36 19.15 23.48
N GLY A 97 5.26 20.41 23.11
CA GLY A 97 4.80 20.81 21.77
C GLY A 97 5.79 20.41 20.67
N GLN A 98 7.11 20.46 20.97
CA GLN A 98 8.14 20.00 20.04
C GLN A 98 8.00 18.51 19.74
N SER A 99 7.76 17.68 20.74
CA SER A 99 7.55 16.23 20.55
C SER A 99 6.30 15.97 19.69
N TRP A 100 5.23 16.73 19.92
CA TRP A 100 4.00 16.62 19.15
C TRP A 100 4.15 17.05 17.67
N PHE A 101 4.90 18.13 17.43
CA PHE A 101 5.25 18.57 16.08
C PHE A 101 5.99 17.47 15.30
N TRP A 102 7.02 16.87 15.87
CA TRP A 102 7.77 15.81 15.20
C TRP A 102 6.96 14.53 14.98
N LYS A 103 6.01 14.21 15.87
CA LYS A 103 5.04 13.14 15.63
C LYS A 103 4.17 13.45 14.43
N SER A 104 3.64 14.66 14.34
CA SER A 104 2.80 15.08 13.21
C SER A 104 3.57 15.03 11.88
N VAL A 105 4.83 15.47 11.87
CA VAL A 105 5.71 15.36 10.69
C VAL A 105 5.88 13.90 10.26
N ARG A 106 6.20 13.00 11.17
CA ARG A 106 6.38 11.57 10.89
C ARG A 106 5.09 10.93 10.33
N TRP A 107 3.96 11.24 10.94
CA TRP A 107 2.67 10.72 10.48
C TRP A 107 2.31 11.23 9.08
N THR A 108 2.64 12.49 8.78
CA THR A 108 2.47 13.05 7.44
C THR A 108 3.31 12.26 6.41
N HIS A 109 4.56 11.97 6.72
CA HIS A 109 5.42 11.17 5.84
C HIS A 109 4.89 9.73 5.69
N ALA A 110 4.50 9.06 6.79
CA ALA A 110 3.91 7.74 6.73
C ALA A 110 2.68 7.70 5.83
N ALA A 111 1.78 8.66 6.00
CA ALA A 111 0.60 8.78 5.16
C ALA A 111 0.95 9.09 3.69
N ALA A 112 1.98 9.88 3.43
CA ALA A 112 2.43 10.21 2.07
C ALA A 112 3.05 8.99 1.36
N PHE A 113 3.85 8.18 2.06
CA PHE A 113 4.54 7.01 1.50
C PHE A 113 3.65 5.76 1.41
N THR A 114 2.46 5.76 1.95
CA THR A 114 1.52 4.63 1.86
C THR A 114 1.26 4.17 0.41
N PRO A 115 0.91 5.02 -0.58
CA PRO A 115 0.65 4.57 -1.94
C PRO A 115 1.87 3.99 -2.66
N PRO A 116 3.08 4.59 -2.60
CA PRO A 116 4.28 3.97 -3.18
C PRO A 116 4.56 2.59 -2.60
N LEU A 117 4.41 2.43 -1.26
CA LEU A 117 4.62 1.16 -0.60
C LEU A 117 3.61 0.10 -1.06
N MET A 118 2.33 0.46 -1.15
CA MET A 118 1.29 -0.44 -1.66
C MET A 118 1.56 -0.83 -3.11
N ALA A 119 1.93 0.13 -3.97
CA ALA A 119 2.28 -0.14 -5.36
C ALA A 119 3.49 -1.09 -5.47
N LEU A 120 4.49 -0.93 -4.60
CA LEU A 120 5.66 -1.80 -4.57
C LEU A 120 5.26 -3.25 -4.20
N VAL A 121 4.49 -3.43 -3.14
CA VAL A 121 4.07 -4.78 -2.68
C VAL A 121 3.17 -5.45 -3.71
N ILE A 122 2.19 -4.74 -4.25
CA ILE A 122 1.29 -5.27 -5.29
C ILE A 122 2.08 -5.55 -6.57
N GLY A 123 2.94 -4.62 -6.99
CA GLY A 123 3.73 -4.77 -8.21
C GLY A 123 4.73 -5.92 -8.15
N THR A 124 5.39 -6.13 -7.01
CA THR A 124 6.24 -7.32 -6.82
C THR A 124 5.41 -8.60 -6.81
N GLY A 125 4.22 -8.58 -6.24
CA GLY A 125 3.28 -9.70 -6.27
C GLY A 125 2.88 -10.09 -7.69
N THR A 126 2.54 -9.12 -8.53
CA THR A 126 2.19 -9.36 -9.94
C THR A 126 3.36 -9.92 -10.74
N GLN A 127 4.58 -9.43 -10.51
CA GLN A 127 5.76 -9.97 -11.20
C GLN A 127 6.07 -11.41 -10.80
N LEU A 128 5.93 -11.76 -9.52
CA LEU A 128 6.10 -13.14 -9.06
C LEU A 128 5.07 -14.07 -9.70
N THR A 129 3.81 -13.65 -9.80
CA THR A 129 2.76 -14.42 -10.49
C THR A 129 3.09 -14.59 -11.97
N THR A 130 3.52 -13.55 -12.67
CA THR A 130 3.85 -13.63 -14.10
C THR A 130 5.05 -14.54 -14.36
N ALA A 131 6.08 -14.52 -13.50
CA ALA A 131 7.27 -15.33 -13.65
C ALA A 131 7.01 -16.84 -13.56
N VAL A 132 5.96 -17.26 -12.85
CA VAL A 132 5.56 -18.68 -12.72
C VAL A 132 4.68 -19.14 -13.90
N VAL A 133 3.86 -18.25 -14.48
CA VAL A 133 2.98 -18.58 -15.64
C VAL A 133 3.76 -18.80 -16.93
N THR A 134 4.98 -18.29 -17.07
CA THR A 134 5.82 -18.49 -18.25
C THR A 134 6.46 -19.87 -18.37
N GLN A 135 6.20 -20.80 -17.44
CA GLN A 135 6.59 -22.20 -17.56
C GLN A 135 5.52 -22.96 -18.34
N ASP A 136 5.93 -23.59 -19.43
CA ASP A 136 5.14 -24.17 -20.53
C ASP A 136 4.08 -25.25 -20.19
N ASP A 137 3.85 -25.56 -18.92
CA ASP A 137 2.80 -26.50 -18.50
C ASP A 137 1.60 -25.75 -17.90
N ALA A 138 0.61 -25.45 -18.74
CA ALA A 138 -0.69 -24.92 -18.36
C ALA A 138 -1.53 -25.97 -17.58
N SER A 139 -1.00 -26.48 -16.47
CA SER A 139 -1.71 -27.37 -15.58
C SER A 139 -2.47 -26.58 -14.51
N LEU A 140 -3.60 -27.12 -14.04
CA LEU A 140 -4.39 -26.57 -12.94
C LEU A 140 -3.51 -26.27 -11.69
N SER A 141 -2.52 -27.12 -11.41
CA SER A 141 -1.57 -26.95 -10.33
C SER A 141 -0.66 -25.73 -10.52
N SER A 142 -0.28 -25.41 -11.75
CA SER A 142 0.49 -24.20 -12.09
C SER A 142 -0.35 -22.93 -11.88
N ALA A 143 -1.59 -22.91 -12.35
CA ALA A 143 -2.51 -21.78 -12.18
C ALA A 143 -2.79 -21.50 -10.69
N ILE A 144 -3.01 -22.53 -9.87
CA ILE A 144 -3.21 -22.39 -8.42
C ILE A 144 -1.91 -21.93 -7.76
N GLY A 145 -0.76 -22.52 -8.14
CA GLY A 145 0.55 -22.19 -7.60
C GLY A 145 0.95 -20.73 -7.79
N THR A 146 0.41 -20.07 -8.81
CA THR A 146 0.65 -18.65 -9.10
C THR A 146 -0.38 -17.72 -8.45
N ALA A 147 -1.64 -18.10 -8.49
CA ALA A 147 -2.72 -17.27 -7.96
C ALA A 147 -2.66 -17.12 -6.45
N VAL A 148 -2.31 -18.18 -5.71
CA VAL A 148 -2.27 -18.16 -4.24
C VAL A 148 -1.22 -17.18 -3.71
N PRO A 149 0.06 -17.18 -4.13
CA PRO A 149 1.03 -16.17 -3.68
C PRO A 149 0.62 -14.75 -4.03
N GLY A 150 0.06 -14.52 -5.22
CA GLY A 150 -0.43 -13.20 -5.63
C GLY A 150 -1.51 -12.68 -4.71
N VAL A 151 -2.51 -13.49 -4.40
CA VAL A 151 -3.59 -13.13 -3.47
C VAL A 151 -3.07 -12.92 -2.04
N MET A 152 -2.13 -13.74 -1.57
CA MET A 152 -1.50 -13.57 -0.26
C MET A 152 -0.73 -12.25 -0.17
N LEU A 153 -0.01 -11.86 -1.23
CA LEU A 153 0.68 -10.56 -1.28
C LEU A 153 -0.29 -9.38 -1.30
N LEU A 154 -1.44 -9.51 -1.97
CA LEU A 154 -2.51 -8.52 -1.90
C LEU A 154 -3.05 -8.36 -0.48
N LEU A 155 -3.25 -9.45 0.26
CA LEU A 155 -3.65 -9.39 1.66
C LEU A 155 -2.57 -8.73 2.52
N VAL A 156 -1.31 -9.14 2.37
CA VAL A 156 -0.19 -8.57 3.12
C VAL A 156 -0.03 -7.08 2.83
N SER A 157 -0.25 -6.64 1.58
CA SER A 157 -0.16 -5.22 1.20
C SER A 157 -1.18 -4.35 1.92
N THR A 158 -2.33 -4.90 2.35
CA THR A 158 -3.33 -4.20 3.16
C THR A 158 -2.78 -3.82 4.55
N PHE A 159 -1.87 -4.64 5.10
CA PHE A 159 -1.24 -4.39 6.41
C PHE A 159 0.09 -3.62 6.32
N ALA A 160 0.65 -3.46 5.13
CA ALA A 160 1.92 -2.76 4.92
C ALA A 160 1.95 -1.33 5.49
N PRO A 161 0.88 -0.51 5.38
CA PRO A 161 0.83 0.81 6.01
C PRO A 161 0.90 0.76 7.54
N LEU A 162 0.29 -0.25 8.17
CA LEU A 162 0.37 -0.42 9.64
C LEU A 162 1.80 -0.73 10.10
N ALA A 163 2.53 -1.54 9.34
CA ALA A 163 3.94 -1.80 9.60
C ALA A 163 4.77 -0.52 9.46
N LEU A 164 4.49 0.30 8.43
CA LEU A 164 5.15 1.59 8.23
C LEU A 164 4.90 2.55 9.41
N PHE A 165 3.64 2.65 9.87
CA PHE A 165 3.30 3.47 11.04
C PHE A 165 4.01 2.99 12.30
N LYS A 166 4.09 1.68 12.54
CA LYS A 166 4.82 1.11 13.68
C LYS A 166 6.33 1.39 13.58
N LEU A 167 6.91 1.24 12.41
CA LEU A 167 8.33 1.46 12.17
C LEU A 167 8.73 2.92 12.39
N LEU A 168 7.89 3.86 11.94
CA LEU A 168 8.09 5.29 12.19
C LEU A 168 7.82 5.70 13.64
N ALA A 169 6.93 4.99 14.35
CA ALA A 169 6.70 5.22 15.79
C ALA A 169 7.88 4.72 16.65
N PHE A 170 8.56 3.65 16.22
CA PHE A 170 9.71 3.09 16.95
C PHE A 170 10.95 4.01 16.94
N VAL A 171 11.09 4.86 15.93
CA VAL A 171 12.19 5.84 15.80
C VAL A 171 11.92 7.13 16.59
N ASP A 172 11.08 7.11 17.65
CA ASP A 172 10.78 8.30 18.44
C ASP A 172 11.87 8.56 19.51
N PRO A 173 12.73 9.58 19.34
CA PRO A 173 13.77 9.90 20.31
C PRO A 173 13.23 10.45 21.63
N GLY A 174 11.92 10.73 21.73
CA GLY A 174 11.26 11.23 22.93
C GLY A 174 10.52 10.18 23.77
N THR A 175 10.59 8.89 23.39
CA THR A 175 10.03 7.79 24.19
C THR A 175 11.12 7.09 24.99
N SER A 176 10.74 6.46 26.13
CA SER A 176 11.64 5.68 26.96
C SER A 176 12.37 4.55 26.20
N SER A 177 11.83 4.10 25.06
CA SER A 177 12.47 3.15 24.16
C SER A 177 13.52 3.79 23.24
N GLY A 178 13.41 5.10 22.93
CA GLY A 178 14.41 5.84 22.15
C GLY A 178 15.54 6.43 23.01
N ALA A 179 15.30 6.61 24.31
CA ALA A 179 16.31 7.10 25.26
C ALA A 179 17.22 5.97 25.80
N ALA A 180 16.95 4.71 25.47
CA ALA A 180 17.73 3.53 25.88
C ALA A 180 18.77 3.08 24.85
N MET A 181 18.95 3.85 23.75
CA MET A 181 20.04 3.71 22.79
C MET A 181 20.99 4.90 22.90
#